data_3dae45104038206a3348fb1c141f5354
#
_entry.id   3dae45104038206a3348fb1c141f5354
#
_cell.length_a   1.000
_cell.length_b   1.000
_cell.length_c   1.000
_cell.angle_alpha   90.00
_cell.angle_beta   90.00
_cell.angle_gamma   90.00
#
_symmetry.space_group_name_H-M   'P 1'
#
loop_
_entity.id
_entity.type
_entity.pdbx_description
1 polymer ?
#
loop_
_entity_poly.entity_id
_entity_poly.type
_entity_poly.pdbx_seq_one_letter_code
_entity_poly.pdbx_strand_id
1 'polypeptide(L)'
;LSGLLTPVLAMALMTLGGLRAVMFADLATFAVAFMALLCFIRIPKRQTGSPHESFLDSTRQGLRFFRQAPGLLTLVLYLAAINLVSSMYEAALPSLLLSRSWGGEAAMGIFSTVTALATLIGSLLAVLLPAPKSRVRVVCGCLLVSMGTENFLLAFGRNLPTWCVGAALGWLLIPVMSANLDALMRLNIPEEMQGRVYAVRNALQFFTIPVGYTLGGVLVDAVFRPLMRNPLPWLEMLFGRDEGSGAACFYAALALMGC
;
A
#
# COMPACT_ATOMS: atom_id res chain seq x y z
N LEU A 1 -0.87 17.02 2.50
CA LEU A 1 0.07 17.84 3.30
C LEU A 1 0.83 16.99 4.32
N SER A 2 0.18 16.06 5.05
CA SER A 2 0.87 15.18 6.02
C SER A 2 1.97 14.33 5.37
N GLY A 3 1.73 13.75 4.20
CA GLY A 3 2.70 12.92 3.50
C GLY A 3 4.01 13.61 3.10
N LEU A 4 4.02 14.94 2.98
CA LEU A 4 5.23 15.73 2.72
C LEU A 4 5.89 16.26 4.00
N LEU A 5 5.08 16.68 4.96
CA LEU A 5 5.59 17.26 6.22
C LEU A 5 6.19 16.18 7.14
N THR A 6 5.59 14.97 7.16
CA THR A 6 6.04 13.90 8.05
C THR A 6 7.50 13.49 7.83
N PRO A 7 7.98 13.21 6.59
CA PRO A 7 9.39 12.86 6.36
C PRO A 7 10.36 13.99 6.72
N VAL A 8 9.99 15.24 6.41
CA VAL A 8 10.82 16.43 6.71
C VAL A 8 10.93 16.64 8.22
N LEU A 9 9.81 16.56 8.94
CA LEU A 9 9.80 16.68 10.40
C LEU A 9 10.52 15.51 11.07
N ALA A 10 10.34 14.29 10.57
CA ALA A 10 11.02 13.11 11.09
C ALA A 10 12.55 13.26 10.93
N MET A 11 13.01 13.72 9.77
CA MET A 11 14.43 13.95 9.51
C MET A 11 14.99 15.08 10.39
N ALA A 12 14.26 16.19 10.54
CA ALA A 12 14.64 17.28 11.42
C ALA A 12 14.75 16.84 12.90
N LEU A 13 13.77 16.09 13.39
CA LEU A 13 13.79 15.54 14.75
C LEU A 13 14.92 14.53 14.95
N MET A 14 15.18 13.68 13.96
CA MET A 14 16.29 12.71 14.00
C MET A 14 17.65 13.43 14.07
N THR A 15 17.86 14.49 13.29
CA THR A 15 19.13 15.24 13.27
C THR A 15 19.36 16.08 14.52
N LEU A 16 18.29 16.64 15.11
CA LEU A 16 18.39 17.53 16.27
C LEU A 16 18.44 16.80 17.62
N GLY A 17 17.74 15.68 17.76
CA GLY A 17 17.60 15.00 19.05
C GLY A 17 17.65 13.48 18.97
N GLY A 18 17.96 12.90 17.80
CA GLY A 18 18.05 11.48 17.58
C GLY A 18 16.70 10.74 17.79
N LEU A 19 16.78 9.43 17.89
CA LEU A 19 15.60 8.56 18.04
C LEU A 19 14.72 8.92 19.23
N ARG A 20 15.32 9.39 20.32
CA ARG A 20 14.57 9.80 21.53
C ARG A 20 13.64 10.98 21.27
N ALA A 21 14.10 11.99 20.52
CA ALA A 21 13.27 13.15 20.17
C ALA A 21 12.08 12.75 19.28
N VAL A 22 12.29 11.83 18.33
CA VAL A 22 11.21 11.30 17.50
C VAL A 22 10.18 10.56 18.35
N MET A 23 10.62 9.68 19.26
CA MET A 23 9.73 8.93 20.15
C MET A 23 8.93 9.86 21.09
N PHE A 24 9.57 10.89 21.65
CA PHE A 24 8.87 11.88 22.48
C PHE A 24 7.86 12.69 21.69
N ALA A 25 8.19 13.12 20.48
CA ALA A 25 7.28 13.87 19.62
C ALA A 25 6.06 13.02 19.22
N ASP A 26 6.27 11.75 18.88
CA ASP A 26 5.20 10.81 18.56
C ASP A 26 4.28 10.57 19.75
N LEU A 27 4.83 10.30 20.93
CA LEU A 27 4.07 10.10 22.14
C LEU A 27 3.29 11.38 22.56
N ALA A 28 3.91 12.55 22.41
CA ALA A 28 3.26 13.83 22.75
C ALA A 28 2.09 14.12 21.78
N THR A 29 2.29 13.93 20.47
CA THR A 29 1.22 14.13 19.48
C THR A 29 0.11 13.12 19.66
N PHE A 30 0.42 11.86 19.96
CA PHE A 30 -0.58 10.85 20.31
C PHE A 30 -1.38 11.25 21.56
N ALA A 31 -0.71 11.69 22.63
CA ALA A 31 -1.37 12.12 23.86
C ALA A 31 -2.30 13.31 23.62
N VAL A 32 -1.87 14.30 22.84
CA VAL A 32 -2.70 15.46 22.46
C VAL A 32 -3.92 15.01 21.65
N ALA A 33 -3.73 14.16 20.66
CA ALA A 33 -4.83 13.63 19.84
C ALA A 33 -5.82 12.80 20.68
N PHE A 34 -5.31 11.98 21.59
CA PHE A 34 -6.12 11.17 22.50
C PHE A 34 -6.93 12.05 23.48
N MET A 35 -6.31 13.05 24.06
CA MET A 35 -7.00 14.02 24.95
C MET A 35 -8.05 14.81 24.18
N ALA A 36 -7.75 15.25 22.96
CA ALA A 36 -8.71 15.92 22.10
C ALA A 36 -9.92 15.03 21.79
N LEU A 37 -9.69 13.75 21.50
CA LEU A 37 -10.75 12.77 21.27
C LEU A 37 -11.65 12.61 22.52
N LEU A 38 -11.06 12.48 23.70
CA LEU A 38 -11.80 12.29 24.96
C LEU A 38 -12.58 13.52 25.39
N CYS A 39 -12.00 14.72 25.23
CA CYS A 39 -12.57 15.96 25.78
C CYS A 39 -13.51 16.68 24.81
N PHE A 40 -13.22 16.66 23.50
CA PHE A 40 -13.92 17.49 22.54
C PHE A 40 -14.88 16.72 21.62
N ILE A 41 -14.68 15.41 21.43
CA ILE A 41 -15.52 14.64 20.52
C ILE A 41 -16.65 13.96 21.30
N ARG A 42 -17.85 14.51 21.19
CA ARG A 42 -19.09 13.84 21.62
C ARG A 42 -19.65 13.04 20.45
N ILE A 43 -19.49 11.72 20.52
CA ILE A 43 -20.12 10.83 19.54
C ILE A 43 -21.62 10.80 19.83
N PRO A 44 -22.50 11.33 18.94
CA PRO A 44 -23.94 11.23 19.12
C PRO A 44 -24.30 9.74 19.17
N LYS A 45 -24.96 9.31 20.24
CA LYS A 45 -25.53 7.95 20.31
C LYS A 45 -26.65 7.84 19.28
N ARG A 46 -26.33 7.43 18.07
CA ARG A 46 -27.36 6.98 17.13
C ARG A 46 -27.98 5.71 17.72
N GLN A 47 -29.26 5.77 18.02
CA GLN A 47 -30.05 4.61 18.47
C GLN A 47 -30.30 3.68 17.27
N THR A 48 -29.25 3.11 16.71
CA THR A 48 -29.33 2.13 15.62
C THR A 48 -28.67 0.85 16.09
N GLY A 49 -29.43 0.05 16.80
CA GLY A 49 -28.99 -1.28 17.25
C GLY A 49 -29.61 -1.62 18.60
N SER A 50 -30.14 -2.83 18.73
CA SER A 50 -30.55 -3.33 20.03
C SER A 50 -29.37 -3.29 21.03
N PRO A 51 -29.60 -2.98 22.30
CA PRO A 51 -28.55 -2.77 23.30
C PRO A 51 -27.62 -3.97 23.56
N HIS A 52 -27.81 -5.09 22.89
CA HIS A 52 -27.11 -6.35 23.12
C HIS A 52 -26.61 -7.06 21.83
N GLU A 53 -26.36 -6.32 20.73
CA GLU A 53 -25.72 -7.01 19.61
C GLU A 53 -24.27 -7.39 19.95
N SER A 54 -24.02 -8.70 19.96
CA SER A 54 -22.69 -9.25 20.13
C SER A 54 -21.78 -8.82 18.97
N PHE A 55 -20.47 -8.62 19.23
CA PHE A 55 -19.46 -8.39 18.20
C PHE A 55 -19.50 -9.47 17.12
N LEU A 56 -19.74 -10.72 17.51
CA LEU A 56 -19.86 -11.86 16.58
C LEU A 56 -21.09 -11.72 15.67
N ASP A 57 -22.20 -11.25 16.20
CA ASP A 57 -23.43 -11.05 15.39
C ASP A 57 -23.24 -9.93 14.37
N SER A 58 -22.59 -8.84 14.76
CA SER A 58 -22.26 -7.74 13.87
C SER A 58 -21.31 -8.19 12.74
N THR A 59 -20.29 -8.98 13.07
CA THR A 59 -19.38 -9.56 12.08
C THR A 59 -20.09 -10.52 11.13
N ARG A 60 -20.97 -11.38 11.69
CA ARG A 60 -21.78 -12.31 10.88
C ARG A 60 -22.73 -11.60 9.93
N GLN A 61 -23.31 -10.49 10.34
CA GLN A 61 -24.16 -9.66 9.48
C GLN A 61 -23.34 -9.02 8.34
N GLY A 62 -22.15 -8.47 8.61
CA GLY A 62 -21.25 -7.95 7.59
C GLY A 62 -20.83 -9.03 6.57
N LEU A 63 -20.50 -10.24 7.05
CA LEU A 63 -20.14 -11.36 6.19
C LEU A 63 -21.35 -11.84 5.35
N ARG A 64 -22.55 -11.86 5.94
CA ARG A 64 -23.79 -12.19 5.21
C ARG A 64 -24.09 -11.19 4.12
N PHE A 65 -23.83 -9.91 4.36
CA PHE A 65 -23.96 -8.86 3.34
C PHE A 65 -23.07 -9.14 2.14
N PHE A 66 -21.79 -9.47 2.36
CA PHE A 66 -20.87 -9.79 1.26
C PHE A 66 -21.30 -11.05 0.48
N ARG A 67 -21.87 -12.06 1.15
CA ARG A 67 -22.43 -13.24 0.46
C ARG A 67 -23.62 -12.90 -0.43
N GLN A 68 -24.40 -11.89 -0.06
CA GLN A 68 -25.54 -11.40 -0.85
C GLN A 68 -25.12 -10.43 -1.96
N ALA A 69 -23.92 -9.83 -1.85
CA ALA A 69 -23.34 -8.92 -2.83
C ALA A 69 -22.03 -9.49 -3.42
N PRO A 70 -22.08 -10.54 -4.26
CA PRO A 70 -20.92 -11.26 -4.73
C PRO A 70 -19.91 -10.38 -5.48
N GLY A 71 -20.38 -9.37 -6.21
CA GLY A 71 -19.51 -8.42 -6.90
C GLY A 71 -18.65 -7.60 -5.94
N LEU A 72 -19.20 -7.18 -4.79
CA LEU A 72 -18.42 -6.49 -3.75
C LEU A 72 -17.44 -7.44 -3.05
N LEU A 73 -17.86 -8.67 -2.78
CA LEU A 73 -16.97 -9.69 -2.20
C LEU A 73 -15.77 -9.94 -3.13
N THR A 74 -16.02 -10.18 -4.41
CA THR A 74 -14.95 -10.38 -5.41
C THR A 74 -13.98 -9.20 -5.45
N LEU A 75 -14.50 -7.96 -5.42
CA LEU A 75 -13.68 -6.76 -5.37
C LEU A 75 -12.80 -6.71 -4.10
N VAL A 76 -13.37 -7.01 -2.93
CA VAL A 76 -12.63 -7.01 -1.65
C VAL A 76 -11.55 -8.11 -1.65
N LEU A 77 -11.85 -9.30 -2.16
CA LEU A 77 -10.86 -10.38 -2.27
C LEU A 77 -9.76 -10.04 -3.28
N TYR A 78 -10.10 -9.41 -4.40
CA TYR A 78 -9.13 -8.89 -5.36
C TYR A 78 -8.20 -7.87 -4.70
N LEU A 79 -8.75 -6.92 -3.93
CA LEU A 79 -7.96 -5.95 -3.18
C LEU A 79 -7.10 -6.60 -2.08
N ALA A 80 -7.58 -7.67 -1.44
CA ALA A 80 -6.78 -8.44 -0.50
C ALA A 80 -5.58 -9.11 -1.19
N ALA A 81 -5.77 -9.65 -2.40
CA ALA A 81 -4.66 -10.19 -3.20
C ALA A 81 -3.67 -9.09 -3.62
N ILE A 82 -4.15 -7.92 -4.03
CA ILE A 82 -3.29 -6.76 -4.33
C ILE A 82 -2.51 -6.31 -3.09
N ASN A 83 -3.14 -6.25 -1.91
CA ASN A 83 -2.44 -5.90 -0.67
C ASN A 83 -1.36 -6.94 -0.31
N LEU A 84 -1.59 -8.22 -0.57
CA LEU A 84 -0.58 -9.27 -0.42
C LEU A 84 0.64 -8.97 -1.30
N VAL A 85 0.43 -8.75 -2.60
CA VAL A 85 1.50 -8.44 -3.56
C VAL A 85 2.20 -7.14 -3.20
N SER A 86 1.46 -6.08 -2.83
CA SER A 86 2.03 -4.79 -2.40
C SER A 86 2.89 -4.92 -1.13
N SER A 87 2.48 -5.74 -0.18
CA SER A 87 3.25 -5.96 1.05
C SER A 87 4.53 -6.77 0.78
N MET A 88 4.46 -7.72 -0.15
CA MET A 88 5.65 -8.44 -0.64
C MET A 88 6.61 -7.48 -1.36
N TYR A 89 6.08 -6.57 -2.17
CA TYR A 89 6.82 -5.49 -2.81
C TYR A 89 7.53 -4.62 -1.77
N GLU A 90 6.83 -4.10 -0.77
CA GLU A 90 7.40 -3.23 0.26
C GLU A 90 8.48 -3.93 1.08
N ALA A 91 8.31 -5.22 1.40
CA ALA A 91 9.32 -6.01 2.11
C ALA A 91 10.63 -6.16 1.32
N ALA A 92 10.55 -6.28 0.00
CA ALA A 92 11.70 -6.46 -0.88
C ALA A 92 12.38 -5.14 -1.30
N LEU A 93 11.70 -4.00 -1.16
CA LEU A 93 12.15 -2.70 -1.66
C LEU A 93 13.52 -2.27 -1.11
N PRO A 94 13.79 -2.32 0.21
CA PRO A 94 15.11 -2.00 0.72
C PRO A 94 16.20 -2.91 0.16
N SER A 95 15.92 -4.20 0.01
CA SER A 95 16.86 -5.17 -0.55
C SER A 95 17.24 -4.84 -2.00
N LEU A 96 16.29 -4.35 -2.81
CA LEU A 96 16.58 -3.91 -4.18
C LEU A 96 17.36 -2.60 -4.20
N LEU A 97 16.86 -1.56 -3.48
CA LEU A 97 17.42 -0.21 -3.56
C LEU A 97 18.80 -0.09 -2.93
N LEU A 98 19.09 -0.82 -1.83
CA LEU A 98 20.36 -0.73 -1.11
C LEU A 98 21.45 -1.62 -1.70
N SER A 99 21.12 -2.70 -2.41
CA SER A 99 22.10 -3.70 -2.88
C SER A 99 22.63 -3.44 -4.28
N ARG A 100 22.07 -2.49 -5.03
CA ARG A 100 22.56 -2.15 -6.38
C ARG A 100 23.72 -1.15 -6.30
N SER A 101 24.66 -1.24 -7.25
CA SER A 101 25.82 -0.35 -7.34
C SER A 101 25.46 1.13 -7.53
N TRP A 102 24.31 1.41 -8.15
CA TRP A 102 23.72 2.76 -8.29
C TRP A 102 22.63 3.05 -7.25
N GLY A 103 22.48 2.19 -6.27
CA GLY A 103 21.53 2.27 -5.17
C GLY A 103 22.10 2.99 -3.94
N GLY A 104 21.64 2.59 -2.77
CA GLY A 104 22.07 3.09 -1.49
C GLY A 104 21.03 4.01 -0.83
N GLU A 105 21.39 4.55 0.35
CA GLU A 105 20.47 5.36 1.16
C GLU A 105 19.97 6.61 0.41
N ALA A 106 20.85 7.27 -0.35
CA ALA A 106 20.47 8.44 -1.15
C ALA A 106 19.45 8.09 -2.24
N ALA A 107 19.65 6.95 -2.93
CA ALA A 107 18.71 6.47 -3.94
C ALA A 107 17.34 6.12 -3.32
N MET A 108 17.33 5.50 -2.15
CA MET A 108 16.11 5.21 -1.39
C MET A 108 15.38 6.51 -0.97
N GLY A 109 16.13 7.53 -0.53
CA GLY A 109 15.58 8.85 -0.20
C GLY A 109 14.95 9.54 -1.41
N ILE A 110 15.62 9.53 -2.56
CA ILE A 110 15.10 10.10 -3.81
C ILE A 110 13.85 9.33 -4.26
N PHE A 111 13.90 8.00 -4.26
CA PHE A 111 12.75 7.15 -4.60
C PHE A 111 11.53 7.48 -3.73
N SER A 112 11.70 7.55 -2.42
CA SER A 112 10.63 7.89 -1.47
C SER A 112 10.07 9.29 -1.70
N THR A 113 10.92 10.25 -2.05
CA THR A 113 10.51 11.62 -2.38
C THR A 113 9.66 11.65 -3.65
N VAL A 114 10.08 10.94 -4.70
CA VAL A 114 9.32 10.83 -5.96
C VAL A 114 7.96 10.16 -5.70
N THR A 115 7.92 9.08 -4.92
CA THR A 115 6.68 8.40 -4.50
C THR A 115 5.72 9.37 -3.79
N ALA A 116 6.23 10.15 -2.83
CA ALA A 116 5.43 11.12 -2.10
C ALA A 116 4.87 12.24 -3.01
N LEU A 117 5.70 12.76 -3.93
CA LEU A 117 5.27 13.77 -4.91
C LEU A 117 4.23 13.20 -5.88
N ALA A 118 4.43 11.99 -6.38
CA ALA A 118 3.48 11.31 -7.26
C ALA A 118 2.13 11.11 -6.56
N THR A 119 2.13 10.68 -5.30
CA THR A 119 0.93 10.52 -4.48
C THR A 119 0.22 11.85 -4.25
N LEU A 120 0.97 12.94 -4.03
CA LEU A 120 0.39 14.28 -3.89
C LEU A 120 -0.30 14.73 -5.17
N ILE A 121 0.37 14.60 -6.32
CA ILE A 121 -0.20 14.94 -7.63
C ILE A 121 -1.41 14.05 -7.92
N GLY A 122 -1.33 12.76 -7.63
CA GLY A 122 -2.43 11.81 -7.76
C GLY A 122 -3.64 12.18 -6.89
N SER A 123 -3.41 12.69 -5.69
CA SER A 123 -4.48 13.16 -4.80
C SER A 123 -5.19 14.40 -5.37
N LEU A 124 -4.43 15.31 -5.98
CA LEU A 124 -5.00 16.45 -6.69
C LEU A 124 -5.81 16.02 -7.91
N LEU A 125 -5.29 15.07 -8.70
CA LEU A 125 -6.01 14.48 -9.83
C LEU A 125 -7.32 13.81 -9.39
N ALA A 126 -7.30 13.10 -8.26
CA ALA A 126 -8.50 12.44 -7.72
C ALA A 126 -9.64 13.45 -7.41
N VAL A 127 -9.30 14.69 -7.05
CA VAL A 127 -10.28 15.76 -6.79
C VAL A 127 -10.74 16.43 -8.09
N LEU A 128 -9.83 16.62 -9.05
CA LEU A 128 -10.11 17.35 -10.29
C LEU A 128 -10.84 16.49 -11.34
N LEU A 129 -10.64 15.17 -11.31
CA LEU A 129 -11.24 14.28 -12.30
C LEU A 129 -12.75 14.12 -12.06
N PRO A 130 -13.57 14.23 -13.12
CA PRO A 130 -15.00 14.01 -13.01
C PRO A 130 -15.32 12.56 -12.64
N ALA A 131 -16.51 12.34 -12.06
CA ALA A 131 -16.96 11.00 -11.70
C ALA A 131 -17.02 10.08 -12.94
N PRO A 132 -16.35 8.91 -12.93
CA PRO A 132 -16.29 8.04 -14.08
C PRO A 132 -17.59 7.28 -14.28
N LYS A 133 -17.87 6.89 -15.53
CA LYS A 133 -19.03 6.04 -15.87
C LYS A 133 -18.99 4.66 -15.19
N SER A 134 -17.79 4.12 -14.95
CA SER A 134 -17.58 2.84 -14.27
C SER A 134 -16.40 2.95 -13.29
N ARG A 135 -16.70 3.04 -11.99
CA ARG A 135 -15.70 3.11 -10.93
C ARG A 135 -14.86 1.83 -10.84
N VAL A 136 -15.47 0.66 -11.08
CA VAL A 136 -14.76 -0.64 -11.08
C VAL A 136 -13.65 -0.65 -12.13
N ARG A 137 -13.95 -0.19 -13.37
CA ARG A 137 -12.93 -0.13 -14.44
C ARG A 137 -11.78 0.80 -14.09
N VAL A 138 -12.08 1.93 -13.43
CA VAL A 138 -11.03 2.87 -12.99
C VAL A 138 -10.18 2.22 -11.90
N VAL A 139 -10.79 1.57 -10.90
CA VAL A 139 -10.06 0.87 -9.83
C VAL A 139 -9.14 -0.19 -10.41
N CYS A 140 -9.66 -1.11 -11.23
CA CYS A 140 -8.86 -2.17 -11.83
C CYS A 140 -7.80 -1.62 -12.80
N GLY A 141 -8.13 -0.63 -13.63
CA GLY A 141 -7.19 -0.01 -14.56
C GLY A 141 -6.05 0.72 -13.87
N CYS A 142 -6.34 1.49 -12.81
CA CYS A 142 -5.31 2.15 -12.00
C CYS A 142 -4.37 1.13 -11.35
N LEU A 143 -4.91 0.03 -10.80
CA LEU A 143 -4.10 -1.01 -10.18
C LEU A 143 -3.24 -1.75 -11.20
N LEU A 144 -3.81 -2.10 -12.37
CA LEU A 144 -3.06 -2.76 -13.44
C LEU A 144 -1.88 -1.90 -13.91
N VAL A 145 -2.12 -0.61 -14.16
CA VAL A 145 -1.06 0.31 -14.58
C VAL A 145 -0.04 0.50 -13.46
N SER A 146 -0.49 0.74 -12.22
CA SER A 146 0.39 0.93 -11.07
C SER A 146 1.28 -0.29 -10.84
N MET A 147 0.69 -1.46 -10.60
CA MET A 147 1.43 -2.68 -10.29
C MET A 147 2.30 -3.16 -11.45
N GLY A 148 1.78 -3.10 -12.69
CA GLY A 148 2.52 -3.49 -13.88
C GLY A 148 3.73 -2.59 -14.11
N THR A 149 3.52 -1.29 -14.31
CA THR A 149 4.60 -0.37 -14.70
C THR A 149 5.68 -0.27 -13.63
N GLU A 150 5.31 -0.11 -12.37
CA GLU A 150 6.28 0.05 -11.28
C GLU A 150 7.14 -1.20 -11.11
N ASN A 151 6.51 -2.37 -10.96
CA ASN A 151 7.24 -3.61 -10.74
C ASN A 151 8.13 -3.99 -11.92
N PHE A 152 7.69 -3.77 -13.16
CA PHE A 152 8.52 -4.00 -14.34
C PHE A 152 9.70 -3.02 -14.40
N LEU A 153 9.48 -1.74 -14.14
CA LEU A 153 10.56 -0.75 -14.16
C LEU A 153 11.55 -0.96 -13.01
N LEU A 154 11.12 -1.44 -11.86
CA LEU A 154 12.02 -1.83 -10.77
C LEU A 154 12.80 -3.11 -11.08
N ALA A 155 12.16 -4.10 -11.70
CA ALA A 155 12.81 -5.36 -12.09
C ALA A 155 13.90 -5.17 -13.13
N PHE A 156 13.60 -4.43 -14.21
CA PHE A 156 14.48 -4.28 -15.37
C PHE A 156 15.26 -2.97 -15.41
N GLY A 157 14.94 -2.02 -14.51
CA GLY A 157 15.64 -0.75 -14.43
C GLY A 157 17.11 -0.92 -14.03
N ARG A 158 18.00 -0.24 -14.78
CA ARG A 158 19.46 -0.30 -14.59
C ARG A 158 20.04 1.02 -14.09
N ASN A 159 19.19 1.95 -13.68
CA ASN A 159 19.60 3.25 -13.16
C ASN A 159 18.48 3.85 -12.29
N LEU A 160 18.87 4.79 -11.43
CA LEU A 160 17.95 5.47 -10.52
C LEU A 160 16.80 6.22 -11.24
N PRO A 161 17.01 6.95 -12.36
CA PRO A 161 15.92 7.59 -13.08
C PRO A 161 14.81 6.64 -13.53
N THR A 162 15.16 5.43 -14.01
CA THR A 162 14.16 4.43 -14.40
C THR A 162 13.32 3.98 -13.20
N TRP A 163 13.94 3.79 -12.05
CA TRP A 163 13.23 3.47 -10.80
C TRP A 163 12.31 4.62 -10.37
N CYS A 164 12.78 5.87 -10.47
CA CYS A 164 11.96 7.03 -10.17
C CYS A 164 10.74 7.16 -11.10
N VAL A 165 10.88 6.85 -12.38
CA VAL A 165 9.75 6.78 -13.31
C VAL A 165 8.77 5.68 -12.91
N GLY A 166 9.27 4.51 -12.53
CA GLY A 166 8.44 3.42 -11.98
C GLY A 166 7.64 3.85 -10.76
N ALA A 167 8.32 4.44 -9.77
CA ALA A 167 7.70 4.98 -8.57
C ALA A 167 6.62 6.04 -8.89
N ALA A 168 6.95 6.98 -9.79
CA ALA A 168 6.01 8.02 -10.17
C ALA A 168 4.73 7.45 -10.81
N LEU A 169 4.88 6.54 -11.78
CA LEU A 169 3.75 5.91 -12.46
C LEU A 169 2.95 4.98 -11.53
N GLY A 170 3.64 4.26 -10.65
CA GLY A 170 3.02 3.37 -9.68
C GLY A 170 2.13 4.12 -8.69
N TRP A 171 2.63 5.17 -8.08
CA TRP A 171 1.95 5.86 -6.98
C TRP A 171 1.02 6.99 -7.42
N LEU A 172 1.16 7.49 -8.65
CA LEU A 172 0.31 8.56 -9.18
C LEU A 172 -1.19 8.21 -9.20
N LEU A 173 -1.51 6.95 -9.54
CA LEU A 173 -2.88 6.51 -9.74
C LEU A 173 -3.53 5.94 -8.47
N ILE A 174 -2.76 5.66 -7.42
CA ILE A 174 -3.28 5.08 -6.17
C ILE A 174 -4.34 5.95 -5.49
N PRO A 175 -4.18 7.28 -5.35
CA PRO A 175 -5.23 8.12 -4.76
C PRO A 175 -6.51 8.16 -5.60
N VAL A 176 -6.39 8.16 -6.93
CA VAL A 176 -7.54 8.10 -7.85
C VAL A 176 -8.30 6.79 -7.68
N MET A 177 -7.58 5.68 -7.60
CA MET A 177 -8.13 4.36 -7.31
C MET A 177 -8.85 4.36 -5.97
N SER A 178 -8.21 4.82 -4.89
CA SER A 178 -8.76 4.83 -3.54
C SER A 178 -10.04 5.66 -3.44
N ALA A 179 -10.07 6.86 -4.03
CA ALA A 179 -11.26 7.71 -4.05
C ALA A 179 -12.45 7.05 -4.77
N ASN A 180 -12.19 6.38 -5.89
CA ASN A 180 -13.23 5.66 -6.63
C ASN A 180 -13.71 4.41 -5.91
N LEU A 181 -12.81 3.68 -5.23
CA LEU A 181 -13.14 2.54 -4.40
C LEU A 181 -14.02 2.93 -3.22
N ASP A 182 -13.65 3.97 -2.48
CA ASP A 182 -14.44 4.46 -1.34
C ASP A 182 -15.82 4.95 -1.76
N ALA A 183 -15.91 5.66 -2.89
CA ALA A 183 -17.18 6.07 -3.44
C ALA A 183 -18.03 4.87 -3.88
N LEU A 184 -17.43 3.84 -4.52
CA LEU A 184 -18.12 2.61 -4.90
C LEU A 184 -18.70 1.89 -3.68
N MET A 185 -17.91 1.76 -2.62
CA MET A 185 -18.34 1.12 -1.38
C MET A 185 -19.49 1.89 -0.73
N ARG A 186 -19.37 3.22 -0.60
CA ARG A 186 -20.44 4.06 0.00
C ARG A 186 -21.75 4.00 -0.76
N LEU A 187 -21.70 3.93 -2.08
CA LEU A 187 -22.91 3.87 -2.92
C LEU A 187 -23.65 2.53 -2.83
N ASN A 188 -22.94 1.45 -2.51
CA ASN A 188 -23.51 0.10 -2.51
C ASN A 188 -23.78 -0.46 -1.10
N ILE A 189 -23.36 0.22 -0.04
CA ILE A 189 -23.56 -0.23 1.34
C ILE A 189 -24.57 0.69 2.02
N PRO A 190 -25.71 0.16 2.53
CA PRO A 190 -26.66 0.94 3.33
C PRO A 190 -25.96 1.61 4.52
N GLU A 191 -26.33 2.86 4.83
CA GLU A 191 -25.68 3.63 5.92
C GLU A 191 -25.70 2.90 7.26
N GLU A 192 -26.78 2.19 7.56
CA GLU A 192 -26.96 1.43 8.81
C GLU A 192 -25.98 0.26 8.95
N MET A 193 -25.50 -0.29 7.82
CA MET A 193 -24.60 -1.43 7.78
C MET A 193 -23.14 -1.04 7.53
N GLN A 194 -22.86 0.21 7.18
CA GLN A 194 -21.50 0.64 6.79
C GLN A 194 -20.46 0.21 7.80
N GLY A 195 -20.65 0.48 9.09
CA GLY A 195 -19.68 0.13 10.13
C GLY A 195 -19.35 -1.37 10.16
N ARG A 196 -20.36 -2.23 10.07
CA ARG A 196 -20.21 -3.71 10.10
C ARG A 196 -19.53 -4.23 8.84
N VAL A 197 -19.94 -3.72 7.67
CA VAL A 197 -19.39 -4.13 6.37
C VAL A 197 -17.96 -3.64 6.22
N TYR A 198 -17.65 -2.39 6.61
CA TYR A 198 -16.28 -1.88 6.58
C TYR A 198 -15.35 -2.63 7.55
N ALA A 199 -15.84 -3.03 8.73
CA ALA A 199 -15.04 -3.84 9.66
C ALA A 199 -14.65 -5.19 9.04
N VAL A 200 -15.59 -5.90 8.41
CA VAL A 200 -15.34 -7.16 7.71
C VAL A 200 -14.44 -6.95 6.48
N ARG A 201 -14.70 -5.91 5.68
CA ARG A 201 -13.83 -5.53 4.55
C ARG A 201 -12.40 -5.35 5.01
N ASN A 202 -12.18 -4.53 6.03
CA ASN A 202 -10.84 -4.22 6.51
C ASN A 202 -10.15 -5.47 7.07
N ALA A 203 -10.87 -6.34 7.79
CA ALA A 203 -10.32 -7.61 8.26
C ALA A 203 -9.89 -8.50 7.09
N LEU A 204 -10.72 -8.67 6.07
CA LEU A 204 -10.41 -9.49 4.89
C LEU A 204 -9.27 -8.89 4.06
N GLN A 205 -9.25 -7.57 3.89
CA GLN A 205 -8.30 -6.88 3.02
C GLN A 205 -6.93 -6.72 3.66
N PHE A 206 -6.86 -6.41 4.96
CA PHE A 206 -5.59 -6.09 5.64
C PHE A 206 -4.94 -7.29 6.32
N PHE A 207 -5.67 -8.38 6.52
CA PHE A 207 -5.08 -9.63 7.04
C PHE A 207 -3.93 -10.14 6.17
N THR A 208 -3.96 -9.88 4.87
CA THR A 208 -2.93 -10.32 3.93
C THR A 208 -1.61 -9.54 4.06
N ILE A 209 -1.61 -8.35 4.68
CA ILE A 209 -0.44 -7.49 4.80
C ILE A 209 0.71 -8.15 5.60
N PRO A 210 0.50 -8.62 6.85
CA PRO A 210 1.56 -9.31 7.60
C PRO A 210 2.07 -10.58 6.90
N VAL A 211 1.15 -11.29 6.22
CA VAL A 211 1.51 -12.48 5.43
C VAL A 211 2.40 -12.09 4.26
N GLY A 212 2.07 -11.00 3.54
CA GLY A 212 2.84 -10.48 2.42
C GLY A 212 4.24 -10.03 2.83
N TYR A 213 4.39 -9.28 3.93
CA TYR A 213 5.71 -8.89 4.45
C TYR A 213 6.58 -10.10 4.76
N THR A 214 6.01 -11.11 5.44
CA THR A 214 6.73 -12.34 5.76
C THR A 214 7.14 -13.11 4.52
N LEU A 215 6.19 -13.33 3.59
CA LEU A 215 6.46 -14.05 2.34
C LEU A 215 7.46 -13.30 1.47
N GLY A 216 7.35 -11.96 1.35
CA GLY A 216 8.27 -11.15 0.55
C GLY A 216 9.71 -11.30 1.03
N GLY A 217 9.95 -11.15 2.34
CA GLY A 217 11.29 -11.34 2.91
C GLY A 217 11.82 -12.76 2.71
N VAL A 218 11.02 -13.76 3.08
CA VAL A 218 11.43 -15.18 2.95
C VAL A 218 11.69 -15.56 1.49
N LEU A 219 10.85 -15.15 0.55
CA LEU A 219 11.04 -15.49 -0.86
C LEU A 219 12.30 -14.84 -1.44
N VAL A 220 12.55 -13.59 -1.13
CA VAL A 220 13.79 -12.91 -1.56
C VAL A 220 15.01 -13.64 -1.02
N ASP A 221 15.07 -13.95 0.27
CA ASP A 221 16.26 -14.49 0.91
C ASP A 221 16.45 -15.99 0.66
N ALA A 222 15.38 -16.80 0.71
CA ALA A 222 15.47 -18.25 0.61
C ALA A 222 15.34 -18.80 -0.82
N VAL A 223 14.75 -18.02 -1.75
CA VAL A 223 14.49 -18.49 -3.11
C VAL A 223 15.25 -17.66 -4.15
N PHE A 224 14.99 -16.35 -4.22
CA PHE A 224 15.48 -15.53 -5.33
C PHE A 224 16.97 -15.18 -5.20
N ARG A 225 17.50 -14.93 -3.99
CA ARG A 225 18.94 -14.73 -3.79
C ARG A 225 19.76 -15.99 -4.11
N PRO A 226 19.42 -17.20 -3.61
CA PRO A 226 20.11 -18.43 -4.01
C PRO A 226 20.02 -18.73 -5.51
N LEU A 227 18.86 -18.48 -6.13
CA LEU A 227 18.67 -18.65 -7.58
C LEU A 227 19.66 -17.79 -8.38
N MET A 228 19.94 -16.57 -7.92
CA MET A 228 20.84 -15.64 -8.59
C MET A 228 22.33 -15.76 -8.18
N ARG A 229 22.68 -16.73 -7.32
CA ARG A 229 24.11 -17.07 -7.06
C ARG A 229 24.75 -17.80 -8.23
N ASN A 230 23.98 -18.69 -8.89
CA ASN A 230 24.41 -19.42 -10.10
C ASN A 230 23.30 -19.27 -11.15
N PRO A 231 23.12 -18.06 -11.71
CA PRO A 231 22.00 -17.79 -12.60
C PRO A 231 22.14 -18.51 -13.93
N LEU A 232 21.03 -18.91 -14.53
CA LEU A 232 21.00 -19.30 -15.93
C LEU A 232 21.42 -18.10 -16.80
N PRO A 233 22.09 -18.31 -17.97
CA PRO A 233 22.62 -17.20 -18.78
C PRO A 233 21.59 -16.13 -19.14
N TRP A 234 20.35 -16.52 -19.39
CA TRP A 234 19.28 -15.59 -19.69
C TRP A 234 18.80 -14.76 -18.48
N LEU A 235 18.85 -15.33 -17.25
CA LEU A 235 18.53 -14.58 -16.02
C LEU A 235 19.63 -13.56 -15.73
N GLU A 236 20.90 -13.94 -15.94
CA GLU A 236 22.01 -13.03 -15.78
C GLU A 236 21.94 -11.86 -16.76
N MET A 237 21.57 -12.12 -18.02
CA MET A 237 21.38 -11.08 -19.03
C MET A 237 20.28 -10.08 -18.65
N LEU A 238 19.19 -10.57 -18.02
CA LEU A 238 18.04 -9.73 -17.63
C LEU A 238 18.28 -8.95 -16.35
N PHE A 239 18.80 -9.60 -15.30
CA PHE A 239 18.83 -9.04 -13.93
C PHE A 239 20.24 -8.66 -13.43
N GLY A 240 21.30 -9.06 -14.18
CA GLY A 240 22.69 -8.86 -13.76
C GLY A 240 23.17 -9.86 -12.72
N ARG A 241 24.40 -9.63 -12.20
CA ARG A 241 25.05 -10.45 -11.15
C ARG A 241 25.23 -9.75 -9.82
N ASP A 242 24.68 -8.56 -9.65
CA ASP A 242 24.80 -7.78 -8.43
C ASP A 242 24.04 -8.44 -7.28
N GLU A 243 24.33 -8.05 -6.04
CA GLU A 243 23.61 -8.54 -4.85
C GLU A 243 22.11 -8.28 -4.90
N GLY A 244 21.67 -7.20 -5.57
CA GLY A 244 20.25 -6.86 -5.79
C GLY A 244 19.55 -7.63 -6.91
N SER A 245 20.27 -8.51 -7.65
CA SER A 245 19.67 -9.25 -8.79
C SER A 245 18.57 -10.21 -8.36
N GLY A 246 18.70 -10.83 -7.17
CA GLY A 246 17.65 -11.68 -6.60
C GLY A 246 16.36 -10.90 -6.32
N ALA A 247 16.47 -9.71 -5.75
CA ALA A 247 15.31 -8.84 -5.53
C ALA A 247 14.71 -8.39 -6.86
N ALA A 248 15.51 -8.03 -7.87
CA ALA A 248 15.01 -7.66 -9.20
C ALA A 248 14.25 -8.80 -9.88
N CYS A 249 14.75 -10.04 -9.80
CA CYS A 249 14.04 -11.21 -10.30
C CYS A 249 12.71 -11.43 -9.57
N PHE A 250 12.69 -11.21 -8.25
CA PHE A 250 11.45 -11.25 -7.48
C PHE A 250 10.44 -10.19 -7.92
N TYR A 251 10.90 -8.95 -8.21
CA TYR A 251 10.02 -7.89 -8.74
C TYR A 251 9.43 -8.24 -10.11
N ALA A 252 10.18 -8.94 -10.97
CA ALA A 252 9.64 -9.45 -12.22
C ALA A 252 8.51 -10.47 -11.99
N ALA A 253 8.68 -11.35 -11.00
CA ALA A 253 7.62 -12.28 -10.60
C ALA A 253 6.39 -11.53 -10.04
N LEU A 254 6.59 -10.51 -9.19
CA LEU A 254 5.50 -9.68 -8.68
C LEU A 254 4.77 -8.93 -9.80
N ALA A 255 5.50 -8.42 -10.81
CA ALA A 255 4.90 -7.75 -11.96
C ALA A 255 3.94 -8.68 -12.70
N LEU A 256 4.33 -9.94 -12.89
CA LEU A 256 3.47 -10.95 -13.53
C LEU A 256 2.28 -11.36 -12.65
N MET A 257 2.43 -11.35 -11.34
CA MET A 257 1.33 -11.64 -10.40
C MET A 257 0.34 -10.48 -10.26
N GLY A 258 0.81 -9.24 -10.42
CA GLY A 258 -0.01 -8.04 -10.30
C GLY A 258 -0.77 -7.64 -11.56
N CYS A 259 -0.43 -8.23 -12.72
CA CYS A 259 -1.14 -8.04 -14.00
C CYS A 259 -2.20 -9.11 -14.23
#